data_b5084ea8f6a3c6ba4eba639f0be8227b
#
_entry.id   b5084ea8f6a3c6ba4eba639f0be8227b
#
_cell.length_a   1.000
_cell.length_b   1.000
_cell.length_c   1.000
_cell.angle_alpha   90.00
_cell.angle_beta   90.00
_cell.angle_gamma   90.00
#
_symmetry.space_group_name_H-M   'P 1'
#
loop_
_entity.id
_entity.type
_entity.pdbx_description
1 polymer ?
#
loop_
_entity_poly.entity_id
_entity_poly.type
_entity_poly.pdbx_seq_one_letter_code
_entity_poly.pdbx_strand_id
1 'polypeptide(L)'
;MAVCEIWDVRGRLDHPIDYAENPEKTVNSKYTDADLQVMVDVMEYATNKDKTEQRFFVTGVNCDPTTARDEMMIAKAGWSDTSEIVCYHGFQSFKHGEVTPEQAHEVGVKLAERMWGDRFQVIVATHLNTDCLHNHFVVNSVSFADGMHYHDNKANLRLLRQRSDELCREYALSVIEHPSGKKKPYALYQAEKQGRPTRDNIARQAVDEAISKS
;
A
#
# COMPACT_ATOMS: atom_id res chain seq x y z
N MET A 1 -11.77 4.60 -5.25
CA MET A 1 -10.99 4.04 -6.40
C MET A 1 -9.60 3.74 -5.90
N ALA A 2 -9.22 2.46 -5.81
CA ALA A 2 -7.90 2.07 -5.32
C ALA A 2 -6.88 1.95 -6.46
N VAL A 3 -5.64 2.36 -6.22
CA VAL A 3 -4.51 2.23 -7.14
C VAL A 3 -3.42 1.42 -6.45
N CYS A 4 -2.89 0.39 -7.11
CA CYS A 4 -1.84 -0.46 -6.58
C CYS A 4 -0.60 -0.45 -7.46
N GLU A 5 0.56 -0.36 -6.82
CA GLU A 5 1.88 -0.59 -7.42
C GLU A 5 2.77 -1.40 -6.46
N ILE A 6 3.79 -2.08 -6.99
CA ILE A 6 4.78 -2.83 -6.22
C ILE A 6 6.11 -2.83 -6.99
N TRP A 7 7.23 -2.80 -6.28
CA TRP A 7 8.60 -2.79 -6.84
C TRP A 7 9.59 -3.51 -5.92
N ASP A 8 10.72 -3.94 -6.48
CA ASP A 8 11.81 -4.55 -5.74
C ASP A 8 12.59 -3.53 -4.90
N VAL A 9 13.07 -3.98 -3.74
CA VAL A 9 13.94 -3.20 -2.85
C VAL A 9 15.24 -3.95 -2.66
N ARG A 10 16.36 -3.25 -2.82
CA ARG A 10 17.73 -3.77 -2.67
C ARG A 10 18.43 -3.08 -1.52
N GLY A 11 19.37 -3.77 -0.91
CA GLY A 11 20.14 -3.23 0.20
C GLY A 11 19.62 -3.69 1.57
N ARG A 12 19.15 -2.77 2.42
CA ARG A 12 18.74 -3.09 3.80
C ARG A 12 17.24 -3.21 3.93
N LEU A 13 16.79 -4.29 4.60
CA LEU A 13 15.37 -4.56 4.85
C LEU A 13 14.73 -3.62 5.88
N ASP A 14 15.50 -3.09 6.81
CA ASP A 14 15.04 -2.16 7.84
C ASP A 14 14.42 -0.89 7.25
N HIS A 15 15.01 -0.30 6.21
CA HIS A 15 14.52 0.93 5.61
C HIS A 15 13.05 0.89 5.13
N PRO A 16 12.60 -0.10 4.35
CA PRO A 16 11.19 -0.15 3.94
C PRO A 16 10.25 -0.49 5.09
N ILE A 17 10.66 -1.27 6.08
CA ILE A 17 9.86 -1.58 7.27
C ILE A 17 9.71 -0.33 8.12
N ASP A 18 10.82 0.33 8.49
CA ASP A 18 10.80 1.57 9.29
C ASP A 18 9.99 2.67 8.61
N TYR A 19 10.06 2.78 7.27
CA TYR A 19 9.26 3.74 6.53
C TYR A 19 7.76 3.42 6.60
N ALA A 20 7.38 2.16 6.41
CA ALA A 20 5.99 1.73 6.44
C ALA A 20 5.39 1.88 7.85
N GLU A 21 6.14 1.48 8.88
CA GLU A 21 5.70 1.48 10.27
C GLU A 21 5.89 2.83 11.00
N ASN A 22 6.39 3.87 10.32
CA ASN A 22 6.69 5.16 10.95
C ASN A 22 5.49 5.69 11.76
N PRO A 23 5.60 5.83 13.09
CA PRO A 23 4.50 6.27 13.94
C PRO A 23 3.94 7.64 13.56
N GLU A 24 4.79 8.57 13.08
CA GLU A 24 4.34 9.90 12.62
C GLU A 24 3.41 9.83 11.41
N LYS A 25 3.43 8.71 10.67
CA LYS A 25 2.61 8.50 9.46
C LYS A 25 1.41 7.60 9.70
N THR A 26 1.52 6.68 10.66
CA THR A 26 0.46 5.73 11.02
C THR A 26 -0.50 6.28 12.06
N VAL A 27 -0.13 7.37 12.75
CA VAL A 27 -1.00 8.11 13.68
C VAL A 27 -1.48 9.39 13.02
N ASN A 28 -2.79 9.61 12.99
CA ASN A 28 -3.37 10.83 12.47
C ASN A 28 -3.54 11.86 13.61
N SER A 29 -2.86 12.99 13.52
CA SER A 29 -3.00 14.11 14.47
C SER A 29 -4.41 14.75 14.50
N LYS A 30 -5.30 14.35 13.58
CA LYS A 30 -6.72 14.77 13.58
C LYS A 30 -7.57 13.97 14.57
N TYR A 31 -7.08 12.82 15.05
CA TYR A 31 -7.75 12.03 16.06
C TYR A 31 -7.22 12.44 17.45
N THR A 32 -8.13 12.70 18.38
CA THR A 32 -7.76 12.95 19.78
C THR A 32 -7.38 11.65 20.46
N ASP A 33 -6.64 11.73 21.58
CA ASP A 33 -6.33 10.55 22.40
C ASP A 33 -7.59 9.76 22.81
N ALA A 34 -8.74 10.47 22.95
CA ALA A 34 -10.04 9.85 23.24
C ALA A 34 -10.56 9.04 22.03
N ASP A 35 -10.41 9.55 20.82
CA ASP A 35 -10.83 8.82 19.60
C ASP A 35 -9.96 7.59 19.39
N LEU A 36 -8.66 7.70 19.67
CA LEU A 36 -7.73 6.58 19.64
C LEU A 36 -8.07 5.52 20.70
N GLN A 37 -8.48 5.94 21.91
CA GLN A 37 -8.87 5.00 22.97
C GLN A 37 -10.15 4.24 22.61
N VAL A 38 -11.16 4.89 22.04
CA VAL A 38 -12.38 4.23 21.56
C VAL A 38 -12.05 3.19 20.48
N MET A 39 -11.10 3.50 19.58
CA MET A 39 -10.63 2.54 18.56
C MET A 39 -9.92 1.33 19.18
N VAL A 40 -9.08 1.56 20.22
CA VAL A 40 -8.45 0.47 21.00
C VAL A 40 -9.51 -0.43 21.61
N ASP A 41 -10.47 0.15 22.30
CA ASP A 41 -11.52 -0.62 23.02
C ASP A 41 -12.36 -1.47 22.05
N VAL A 42 -12.66 -0.96 20.84
CA VAL A 42 -13.37 -1.69 19.80
C VAL A 42 -12.51 -2.82 19.21
N MET A 43 -11.21 -2.61 19.02
CA MET A 43 -10.29 -3.62 18.52
C MET A 43 -10.01 -4.70 19.58
N GLU A 44 -9.81 -4.33 20.85
CA GLU A 44 -9.65 -5.28 21.95
C GLU A 44 -10.88 -6.15 22.13
N TYR A 45 -12.09 -5.59 21.99
CA TYR A 45 -13.34 -6.35 22.02
C TYR A 45 -13.44 -7.34 20.85
N ALA A 46 -12.93 -6.97 19.68
CA ALA A 46 -13.01 -7.81 18.47
C ALA A 46 -11.93 -8.91 18.42
N THR A 47 -10.77 -8.72 19.06
CA THR A 47 -9.61 -9.62 18.89
C THR A 47 -9.26 -10.48 20.09
N ASN A 48 -9.75 -10.20 21.30
CA ASN A 48 -9.56 -10.94 22.55
C ASN A 48 -8.32 -11.86 22.58
N LYS A 49 -7.14 -11.34 22.33
CA LYS A 49 -5.85 -12.04 22.52
C LYS A 49 -4.79 -11.10 23.06
N ASP A 50 -4.21 -11.58 24.18
CA ASP A 50 -3.11 -11.06 24.96
C ASP A 50 -2.15 -10.08 24.32
N LYS A 51 -2.12 -8.86 24.93
CA LYS A 51 -1.00 -7.95 25.15
C LYS A 51 0.15 -8.03 24.15
N THR A 52 0.05 -7.28 23.09
CA THR A 52 1.21 -6.65 22.47
C THR A 52 0.86 -5.20 22.20
N GLU A 53 1.83 -4.30 22.40
CA GLU A 53 1.71 -2.88 22.06
C GLU A 53 1.30 -2.78 20.58
N GLN A 54 -0.01 -2.75 20.33
CA GLN A 54 -0.55 -2.69 18.98
C GLN A 54 -0.19 -1.32 18.42
N ARG A 55 0.79 -1.30 17.53
CA ARG A 55 0.95 -0.18 16.62
C ARG A 55 -0.32 -0.13 15.77
N PHE A 56 -1.13 0.89 15.99
CA PHE A 56 -2.35 1.11 15.24
C PHE A 56 -2.07 1.04 13.74
N PHE A 57 -2.90 0.29 13.03
CA PHE A 57 -2.81 0.14 11.58
C PHE A 57 -1.50 -0.44 11.03
N VAL A 58 -0.84 -1.29 11.82
CA VAL A 58 0.26 -2.15 11.37
C VAL A 58 -0.06 -3.59 11.70
N THR A 59 -0.08 -4.46 10.70
CA THR A 59 -0.38 -5.89 10.83
C THR A 59 0.65 -6.73 10.09
N GLY A 60 1.11 -7.81 10.70
CA GLY A 60 1.92 -8.82 10.04
C GLY A 60 1.05 -9.96 9.51
N VAL A 61 1.30 -10.38 8.28
CA VAL A 61 0.78 -11.61 7.70
C VAL A 61 1.92 -12.62 7.65
N ASN A 62 1.76 -13.76 8.34
CA ASN A 62 2.78 -14.79 8.54
C ASN A 62 4.06 -14.30 9.28
N CYS A 63 3.98 -13.20 9.99
CA CYS A 63 5.05 -12.69 10.85
C CYS A 63 4.46 -11.77 11.93
N ASP A 64 5.21 -11.58 13.03
CA ASP A 64 4.88 -10.56 14.02
C ASP A 64 5.46 -9.20 13.55
N PRO A 65 4.67 -8.12 13.53
CA PRO A 65 5.17 -6.80 13.10
C PRO A 65 6.41 -6.34 13.87
N THR A 66 6.51 -6.67 15.16
CA THR A 66 7.63 -6.24 16.02
C THR A 66 8.93 -6.98 15.73
N THR A 67 8.87 -8.17 15.16
CA THR A 67 10.02 -9.03 14.84
C THR A 67 10.13 -9.37 13.36
N ALA A 68 9.25 -8.80 12.52
CA ALA A 68 9.14 -9.12 11.09
C ALA A 68 10.46 -9.07 10.34
N ARG A 69 11.30 -8.07 10.63
CA ARG A 69 12.62 -7.96 10.02
C ARG A 69 13.47 -9.21 10.26
N ASP A 70 13.56 -9.62 11.52
CA ASP A 70 14.40 -10.76 11.91
C ASP A 70 13.80 -12.07 11.38
N GLU A 71 12.49 -12.23 11.43
CA GLU A 71 11.79 -13.37 10.85
C GLU A 71 11.98 -13.49 9.34
N MET A 72 11.89 -12.39 8.59
CA MET A 72 12.17 -12.35 7.16
C MET A 72 13.63 -12.73 6.85
N MET A 73 14.58 -12.23 7.65
CA MET A 73 15.99 -12.56 7.49
C MET A 73 16.28 -14.03 7.84
N ILE A 74 15.63 -14.58 8.87
CA ILE A 74 15.73 -16.00 9.22
C ILE A 74 15.21 -16.88 8.07
N ALA A 75 14.05 -16.52 7.47
CA ALA A 75 13.52 -17.25 6.33
C ALA A 75 14.48 -17.23 5.13
N LYS A 76 15.08 -16.08 4.80
CA LYS A 76 16.09 -15.95 3.74
C LYS A 76 17.32 -16.80 4.04
N ALA A 77 17.86 -16.75 5.25
CA ALA A 77 19.01 -17.54 5.66
C ALA A 77 18.72 -19.05 5.63
N GLY A 78 17.52 -19.46 6.06
CA GLY A 78 17.09 -20.86 6.04
C GLY A 78 17.08 -21.47 4.64
N TRP A 79 16.77 -20.67 3.62
CA TRP A 79 16.82 -21.08 2.21
C TRP A 79 18.14 -20.74 1.50
N SER A 80 19.16 -20.26 2.24
CA SER A 80 20.47 -19.85 1.69
C SER A 80 20.33 -18.81 0.56
N ASP A 81 19.38 -17.88 0.71
CA ASP A 81 19.15 -16.86 -0.29
C ASP A 81 20.32 -15.87 -0.40
N THR A 82 20.82 -15.70 -1.62
CA THR A 82 21.94 -14.80 -1.97
C THR A 82 21.48 -13.65 -2.87
N SER A 83 20.18 -13.49 -3.08
CA SER A 83 19.63 -12.43 -3.92
C SER A 83 19.92 -11.04 -3.33
N GLU A 84 20.21 -10.08 -4.20
CA GLU A 84 20.32 -8.67 -3.81
C GLU A 84 18.96 -8.05 -3.47
N ILE A 85 17.84 -8.66 -3.91
CA ILE A 85 16.50 -8.20 -3.59
C ILE A 85 16.17 -8.67 -2.18
N VAL A 86 16.01 -7.71 -1.26
CA VAL A 86 15.73 -8.02 0.15
C VAL A 86 14.25 -8.14 0.44
N CYS A 87 13.42 -7.34 -0.23
CA CYS A 87 11.96 -7.40 -0.15
C CYS A 87 11.34 -6.72 -1.37
N TYR A 88 10.01 -6.76 -1.45
CA TYR A 88 9.24 -5.92 -2.34
C TYR A 88 8.45 -4.92 -1.52
N HIS A 89 8.38 -3.68 -2.00
CA HIS A 89 7.58 -2.63 -1.41
C HIS A 89 6.45 -2.26 -2.36
N GLY A 90 5.22 -2.23 -1.86
CA GLY A 90 4.04 -1.87 -2.64
C GLY A 90 3.13 -0.94 -1.88
N PHE A 91 2.14 -0.40 -2.58
CA PHE A 91 1.07 0.38 -1.96
C PHE A 91 -0.29 0.11 -2.60
N GLN A 92 -1.35 0.36 -1.82
CA GLN A 92 -2.74 0.47 -2.26
C GLN A 92 -3.29 1.79 -1.75
N SER A 93 -3.62 2.72 -2.65
CA SER A 93 -4.13 4.06 -2.28
C SER A 93 -5.60 4.20 -2.65
N PHE A 94 -6.39 4.75 -1.74
CA PHE A 94 -7.83 4.98 -1.91
C PHE A 94 -8.13 6.42 -2.33
N LYS A 95 -9.32 6.65 -2.86
CA LYS A 95 -9.79 7.98 -3.15
C LYS A 95 -10.07 8.74 -1.84
N HIS A 96 -9.79 10.03 -1.84
CA HIS A 96 -10.06 10.89 -0.68
C HIS A 96 -11.51 10.75 -0.17
N GLY A 97 -11.64 10.52 1.14
CA GLY A 97 -12.93 10.42 1.81
C GLY A 97 -13.77 9.18 1.49
N GLU A 98 -13.22 8.18 0.80
CA GLU A 98 -13.94 6.98 0.39
C GLU A 98 -13.91 5.87 1.43
N VAL A 99 -12.91 5.83 2.28
CA VAL A 99 -12.70 4.80 3.31
C VAL A 99 -12.38 5.43 4.65
N THR A 100 -12.76 4.74 5.73
CA THR A 100 -12.23 5.03 7.07
C THR A 100 -10.83 4.40 7.23
N PRO A 101 -10.03 4.82 8.23
CA PRO A 101 -8.74 4.17 8.53
C PRO A 101 -8.86 2.67 8.73
N GLU A 102 -9.87 2.22 9.49
CA GLU A 102 -10.12 0.82 9.79
C GLU A 102 -10.45 0.03 8.53
N GLN A 103 -11.34 0.57 7.69
CA GLN A 103 -11.70 -0.05 6.41
C GLN A 103 -10.50 -0.13 5.47
N ALA A 104 -9.70 0.93 5.40
CA ALA A 104 -8.50 0.94 4.59
C ALA A 104 -7.52 -0.15 5.04
N HIS A 105 -7.30 -0.26 6.35
CA HIS A 105 -6.41 -1.27 6.93
C HIS A 105 -6.94 -2.69 6.71
N GLU A 106 -8.20 -2.94 7.01
CA GLU A 106 -8.84 -4.24 6.81
C GLU A 106 -8.75 -4.70 5.35
N VAL A 107 -9.04 -3.82 4.40
CA VAL A 107 -8.91 -4.11 2.95
C VAL A 107 -7.46 -4.42 2.59
N GLY A 108 -6.49 -3.68 3.16
CA GLY A 108 -5.06 -3.93 2.96
C GLY A 108 -4.62 -5.29 3.48
N VAL A 109 -5.02 -5.66 4.71
CA VAL A 109 -4.69 -6.97 5.29
C VAL A 109 -5.29 -8.10 4.45
N LYS A 110 -6.58 -8.02 4.08
CA LYS A 110 -7.22 -9.02 3.20
C LYS A 110 -6.57 -9.11 1.83
N LEU A 111 -6.10 -7.98 1.28
CA LEU A 111 -5.34 -7.99 0.02
C LEU A 111 -4.02 -8.73 0.18
N ALA A 112 -3.29 -8.47 1.26
CA ALA A 112 -2.02 -9.15 1.55
C ALA A 112 -2.22 -10.66 1.74
N GLU A 113 -3.24 -11.07 2.49
CA GLU A 113 -3.59 -12.47 2.68
C GLU A 113 -3.92 -13.17 1.35
N ARG A 114 -4.75 -12.54 0.50
CA ARG A 114 -5.12 -13.13 -0.80
C ARG A 114 -3.97 -13.20 -1.80
N MET A 115 -3.00 -12.27 -1.70
CA MET A 115 -1.88 -12.20 -2.65
C MET A 115 -0.71 -13.07 -2.22
N TRP A 116 -0.40 -13.08 -0.93
CA TRP A 116 0.87 -13.58 -0.43
C TRP A 116 0.74 -14.50 0.79
N GLY A 117 -0.46 -14.56 1.42
CA GLY A 117 -0.66 -15.19 2.73
C GLY A 117 -0.34 -16.68 2.82
N ASP A 118 -0.33 -17.41 1.71
CA ASP A 118 0.03 -18.84 1.66
C ASP A 118 1.56 -19.09 1.61
N ARG A 119 2.37 -18.05 1.27
CA ARG A 119 3.79 -18.28 0.95
C ARG A 119 4.77 -17.24 1.47
N PHE A 120 4.34 -16.02 1.74
CA PHE A 120 5.23 -14.92 2.06
C PHE A 120 4.88 -14.24 3.36
N GLN A 121 5.90 -13.73 4.05
CA GLN A 121 5.73 -12.83 5.18
C GLN A 121 5.50 -11.42 4.65
N VAL A 122 4.52 -10.72 5.22
CA VAL A 122 4.14 -9.37 4.77
C VAL A 122 3.86 -8.46 5.97
N ILE A 123 4.39 -7.25 5.93
CA ILE A 123 3.94 -6.15 6.78
C ILE A 123 2.94 -5.32 6.00
N VAL A 124 1.79 -5.06 6.61
CA VAL A 124 0.77 -4.14 6.12
C VAL A 124 0.69 -2.95 7.07
N ALA A 125 0.94 -1.75 6.57
CA ALA A 125 0.84 -0.53 7.35
C ALA A 125 -0.02 0.51 6.63
N THR A 126 -0.98 1.11 7.33
CA THR A 126 -1.88 2.11 6.76
C THR A 126 -1.42 3.50 7.18
N HIS A 127 -1.11 4.35 6.20
CA HIS A 127 -0.73 5.73 6.43
C HIS A 127 -1.96 6.65 6.43
N LEU A 128 -2.08 7.46 7.50
CA LEU A 128 -3.21 8.32 7.77
C LEU A 128 -2.90 9.81 7.58
N ASN A 129 -1.65 10.17 7.38
CA ASN A 129 -1.15 11.55 7.36
C ASN A 129 -1.31 12.25 6.00
N THR A 130 -2.07 11.67 5.08
CA THR A 130 -2.32 12.21 3.74
C THR A 130 -3.81 12.30 3.45
N ASP A 131 -4.19 13.14 2.48
CA ASP A 131 -5.59 13.28 2.07
C ASP A 131 -6.19 11.99 1.48
N CYS A 132 -5.34 11.10 0.97
CA CYS A 132 -5.72 9.80 0.46
C CYS A 132 -5.12 8.72 1.36
N LEU A 133 -5.96 8.02 2.12
CA LEU A 133 -5.49 6.87 2.91
C LEU A 133 -4.86 5.83 2.00
N HIS A 134 -3.78 5.24 2.43
CA HIS A 134 -3.07 4.24 1.64
C HIS A 134 -2.37 3.21 2.52
N ASN A 135 -2.42 1.97 2.07
CA ASN A 135 -1.70 0.86 2.66
C ASN A 135 -0.32 0.73 2.02
N HIS A 136 0.69 0.48 2.83
CA HIS A 136 1.99 0.00 2.40
C HIS A 136 2.11 -1.49 2.66
N PHE A 137 2.75 -2.20 1.73
CA PHE A 137 3.07 -3.61 1.84
C PHE A 137 4.58 -3.78 1.77
N VAL A 138 5.17 -4.46 2.77
CA VAL A 138 6.55 -4.93 2.70
C VAL A 138 6.51 -6.45 2.65
N VAL A 139 6.82 -7.02 1.51
CA VAL A 139 6.71 -8.46 1.22
C VAL A 139 8.11 -9.06 1.21
N ASN A 140 8.35 -10.12 1.98
CA ASN A 140 9.61 -10.84 1.90
C ASN A 140 9.86 -11.32 0.47
N SER A 141 11.10 -11.18 -0.03
CA SER A 141 11.43 -11.62 -1.38
C SER A 141 11.45 -13.13 -1.54
N VAL A 142 11.59 -13.87 -0.43
CA VAL A 142 11.67 -15.34 -0.40
C VAL A 142 10.45 -15.91 0.31
N SER A 143 9.85 -16.93 -0.28
CA SER A 143 8.78 -17.72 0.31
C SER A 143 9.29 -18.52 1.50
N PHE A 144 8.64 -18.42 2.65
CA PHE A 144 8.95 -19.24 3.82
C PHE A 144 8.57 -20.72 3.59
N ALA A 145 7.61 -20.98 2.68
CA ALA A 145 7.07 -22.31 2.45
C ALA A 145 7.97 -23.19 1.56
N ASP A 146 8.63 -22.60 0.56
CA ASP A 146 9.37 -23.37 -0.47
C ASP A 146 10.65 -22.68 -0.99
N GLY A 147 11.02 -21.53 -0.43
CA GLY A 147 12.23 -20.80 -0.83
C GLY A 147 12.16 -20.11 -2.20
N MET A 148 11.03 -20.19 -2.90
CA MET A 148 10.88 -19.54 -4.19
C MET A 148 10.77 -18.03 -4.06
N HIS A 149 11.38 -17.29 -4.99
CA HIS A 149 11.32 -15.85 -5.02
C HIS A 149 9.98 -15.33 -5.52
N TYR A 150 9.50 -14.23 -4.91
CA TYR A 150 8.47 -13.41 -5.50
C TYR A 150 9.00 -12.65 -6.71
N HIS A 151 8.16 -12.39 -7.69
CA HIS A 151 8.50 -11.61 -8.88
C HIS A 151 7.42 -10.54 -9.13
N ASP A 152 7.83 -9.28 -9.25
CA ASP A 152 6.96 -8.12 -9.53
C ASP A 152 6.65 -7.94 -11.03
N ASN A 153 6.56 -9.04 -11.76
CA ASN A 153 6.29 -9.03 -13.18
C ASN A 153 4.87 -8.50 -13.51
N LYS A 154 4.64 -8.19 -14.79
CA LYS A 154 3.36 -7.64 -15.26
C LYS A 154 2.13 -8.51 -14.94
N ALA A 155 2.31 -9.84 -14.84
CA ALA A 155 1.21 -10.74 -14.52
C ALA A 155 0.81 -10.59 -13.04
N ASN A 156 1.79 -10.59 -12.13
CA ASN A 156 1.57 -10.41 -10.70
C ASN A 156 1.03 -9.01 -10.37
N LEU A 157 1.50 -7.96 -11.08
CA LEU A 157 0.93 -6.63 -10.91
C LEU A 157 -0.54 -6.55 -11.39
N ARG A 158 -0.89 -7.25 -12.47
CA ARG A 158 -2.30 -7.33 -12.90
C ARG A 158 -3.14 -8.07 -11.87
N LEU A 159 -2.64 -9.19 -11.33
CA LEU A 159 -3.34 -9.97 -10.31
C LEU A 159 -3.53 -9.15 -9.03
N LEU A 160 -2.52 -8.39 -8.57
CA LEU A 160 -2.61 -7.49 -7.43
C LEU A 160 -3.75 -6.47 -7.63
N ARG A 161 -3.80 -5.83 -8.80
CA ARG A 161 -4.85 -4.85 -9.13
C ARG A 161 -6.23 -5.50 -9.19
N GLN A 162 -6.34 -6.67 -9.83
CA GLN A 162 -7.58 -7.41 -9.91
C GLN A 162 -8.11 -7.76 -8.52
N ARG A 163 -7.28 -8.32 -7.64
CA ARG A 163 -7.68 -8.66 -6.26
C ARG A 163 -8.03 -7.44 -5.42
N SER A 164 -7.31 -6.33 -5.62
CA SER A 164 -7.67 -5.05 -5.02
C SER A 164 -9.04 -4.55 -5.49
N ASP A 165 -9.34 -4.64 -6.80
CA ASP A 165 -10.63 -4.23 -7.36
C ASP A 165 -11.78 -5.15 -6.88
N GLU A 166 -11.53 -6.46 -6.75
CA GLU A 166 -12.49 -7.42 -6.17
C GLU A 166 -12.85 -7.03 -4.74
N LEU A 167 -11.82 -6.79 -3.90
CA LEU A 167 -12.03 -6.33 -2.51
C LEU A 167 -12.74 -4.97 -2.47
N CYS A 168 -12.35 -4.01 -3.30
CA CYS A 168 -13.06 -2.72 -3.35
C CYS A 168 -14.55 -2.91 -3.64
N ARG A 169 -14.94 -3.82 -4.53
CA ARG A 169 -16.36 -4.13 -4.80
C ARG A 169 -17.04 -4.79 -3.62
N GLU A 170 -16.37 -5.72 -2.91
CA GLU A 170 -16.89 -6.35 -1.69
C GLU A 170 -17.21 -5.33 -0.60
N TYR A 171 -16.41 -4.26 -0.51
CA TYR A 171 -16.59 -3.17 0.44
C TYR A 171 -17.39 -1.98 -0.10
N ALA A 172 -18.05 -2.13 -1.26
CA ALA A 172 -18.80 -1.08 -1.95
C ALA A 172 -17.97 0.18 -2.26
N LEU A 173 -16.66 0.02 -2.47
CA LEU A 173 -15.74 1.07 -2.86
C LEU A 173 -15.65 1.20 -4.38
N SER A 174 -15.25 2.38 -4.87
CA SER A 174 -15.11 2.60 -6.31
C SER A 174 -13.89 1.91 -6.91
N VAL A 175 -14.02 1.41 -8.14
CA VAL A 175 -12.96 0.80 -8.94
C VAL A 175 -12.73 1.58 -10.23
N ILE A 176 -11.56 1.40 -10.85
CA ILE A 176 -11.27 1.98 -12.18
C ILE A 176 -11.74 0.98 -13.23
N GLU A 177 -12.97 1.14 -13.74
CA GLU A 177 -13.49 0.24 -14.78
C GLU A 177 -12.80 0.44 -16.13
N HIS A 178 -12.48 1.69 -16.48
CA HIS A 178 -11.85 2.05 -17.75
C HIS A 178 -10.62 2.93 -17.49
N PRO A 179 -9.43 2.36 -17.26
CA PRO A 179 -8.23 3.14 -17.13
C PRO A 179 -7.93 3.87 -18.43
N SER A 180 -8.26 5.17 -18.47
CA SER A 180 -8.03 6.01 -19.64
C SER A 180 -6.65 6.65 -19.56
N GLY A 181 -5.84 6.42 -20.59
CA GLY A 181 -4.62 7.16 -20.84
C GLY A 181 -3.33 6.51 -20.35
N LYS A 182 -2.22 7.00 -20.87
CA LYS A 182 -0.87 6.67 -20.41
C LYS A 182 -0.60 7.42 -19.11
N LYS A 183 0.09 6.78 -18.17
CA LYS A 183 0.57 7.43 -16.93
C LYS A 183 1.30 8.73 -17.32
N LYS A 184 0.82 9.88 -16.83
CA LYS A 184 1.54 11.15 -17.05
C LYS A 184 2.89 11.09 -16.34
N PRO A 185 4.00 11.50 -16.97
CA PRO A 185 5.26 11.66 -16.28
C PRO A 185 5.10 12.57 -15.06
N TYR A 186 5.73 12.21 -13.94
CA TYR A 186 5.62 12.96 -12.68
C TYR A 186 5.93 14.46 -12.84
N ALA A 187 6.92 14.80 -13.68
CA ALA A 187 7.26 16.18 -13.97
C ALA A 187 6.11 16.97 -14.62
N LEU A 188 5.36 16.34 -15.54
CA LEU A 188 4.18 16.95 -16.16
C LEU A 188 3.03 17.11 -15.15
N TYR A 189 2.80 16.10 -14.32
CA TYR A 189 1.81 16.19 -13.24
C TYR A 189 2.12 17.32 -12.27
N GLN A 190 3.37 17.46 -11.85
CA GLN A 190 3.81 18.55 -10.96
C GLN A 190 3.69 19.93 -11.62
N ALA A 191 4.02 20.04 -12.90
CA ALA A 191 3.87 21.29 -13.63
C ALA A 191 2.40 21.73 -13.71
N GLU A 192 1.49 20.80 -14.02
CA GLU A 192 0.04 21.06 -14.03
C GLU A 192 -0.48 21.45 -12.65
N LYS A 193 -0.09 20.73 -11.59
CA LYS A 193 -0.47 21.03 -10.20
C LYS A 193 -0.01 22.42 -9.75
N GLN A 194 1.12 22.89 -10.27
CA GLN A 194 1.70 24.22 -10.00
C GLN A 194 1.17 25.30 -10.96
N GLY A 195 0.21 25.00 -11.83
CA GLY A 195 -0.32 25.92 -12.83
C GLY A 195 0.69 26.33 -13.91
N ARG A 196 1.81 25.58 -14.05
CA ARG A 196 2.80 25.87 -15.09
C ARG A 196 2.28 25.42 -16.44
N PRO A 197 2.42 26.23 -17.50
CA PRO A 197 1.97 25.85 -18.84
C PRO A 197 2.77 24.63 -19.31
N THR A 198 2.07 23.57 -19.71
CA THR A 198 2.66 22.40 -20.35
C THR A 198 2.34 22.42 -21.83
N ARG A 199 3.15 21.75 -22.66
CA ARG A 199 2.94 21.66 -24.08
C ARG A 199 1.51 21.16 -24.43
N ASP A 200 1.01 20.19 -23.67
CA ASP A 200 -0.32 19.62 -23.86
C ASP A 200 -1.43 20.61 -23.51
N ASN A 201 -1.25 21.42 -22.45
CA ASN A 201 -2.22 22.44 -22.06
C ASN A 201 -2.28 23.58 -23.07
N ILE A 202 -1.11 24.01 -23.58
CA ILE A 202 -1.04 25.03 -24.62
C ILE A 202 -1.72 24.54 -25.91
N ALA A 203 -1.49 23.28 -26.31
CA ALA A 203 -2.11 22.70 -27.49
C ALA A 203 -3.64 22.59 -27.33
N ARG A 204 -4.12 22.15 -26.15
CA ARG A 204 -5.57 22.11 -25.86
C ARG A 204 -6.21 23.47 -25.93
N GLN A 205 -5.58 24.47 -25.28
CA GLN A 205 -6.09 25.84 -25.30
C GLN A 205 -6.18 26.39 -26.74
N ALA A 206 -5.15 26.14 -27.56
CA ALA A 206 -5.17 26.56 -28.96
C ALA A 206 -6.30 25.88 -29.77
N VAL A 207 -6.59 24.60 -29.52
CA VAL A 207 -7.71 23.88 -30.13
C VAL A 207 -9.07 24.43 -29.67
N ASP A 208 -9.22 24.67 -28.36
CA ASP A 208 -10.47 25.21 -27.79
C ASP A 208 -10.74 26.63 -28.32
N GLU A 209 -9.70 27.45 -28.46
CA GLU A 209 -9.82 28.77 -29.07
C GLU A 209 -10.17 28.70 -30.57
N ALA A 210 -9.64 27.71 -31.31
CA ALA A 210 -9.99 27.51 -32.70
C ALA A 210 -11.46 27.08 -32.90
N ILE A 211 -11.93 26.16 -32.01
CA ILE A 211 -13.32 25.70 -32.01
C ILE A 211 -14.28 26.84 -31.66
N SER A 212 -13.92 27.68 -30.70
CA SER A 212 -14.77 28.81 -30.27
C SER A 212 -14.90 29.95 -31.27
N LYS A 213 -14.00 29.99 -32.28
CA LYS A 213 -14.01 30.99 -33.38
C LYS A 213 -14.62 30.46 -34.68
N SER A 214 -15.01 29.21 -34.70
CA SER A 214 -15.65 28.53 -35.83
C SER A 214 -17.17 28.52 -35.66
#